data_7980edd6159514bdd2cf8ba085be50c0
#
_entry.id   7980edd6159514bdd2cf8ba085be50c0
#
_cell.length_a   1.000
_cell.length_b   1.000
_cell.length_c   1.000
_cell.angle_alpha   90.00
_cell.angle_beta   90.00
_cell.angle_gamma   90.00
#
_symmetry.space_group_name_H-M   'P 1'
#
loop_
_entity.id
_entity.type
_entity.pdbx_description
1 polymer ?
#
loop_
_entity_poly.entity_id
_entity_poly.type
_entity_poly.pdbx_seq_one_letter_code
_entity_poly.pdbx_strand_id
1 'polypeptide(L)'
;MATPTKLVIAVCITLLLFASYPTPSRGQVTLSSSLALTADDVRLVIDYGNSTQRVFPDLSGSTVFDVLNETTNVTYTLHAFGRFIQSINGVTNNAGGNGYYWQYWVNDQLAPVAADYYVLSSGDDVLWRYCAPGQTGPGLPQGMPDWWIGLFVILGVGGVLAVATALVARKSR
;
A
#
# COMPACT_ATOMS: atom_id res chain seq x y z
N MET A 1 28.62 15.52 68.93
CA MET A 1 27.31 16.24 68.89
C MET A 1 27.39 17.31 67.77
N ALA A 2 26.67 17.18 66.69
CA ALA A 2 26.62 18.17 65.65
C ALA A 2 25.75 19.36 66.15
N THR A 3 26.28 20.55 66.09
CA THR A 3 25.57 21.75 66.51
C THR A 3 24.32 21.97 65.62
N PRO A 4 23.19 22.46 66.19
CA PRO A 4 21.94 22.60 65.40
C PRO A 4 22.07 23.51 64.17
N THR A 5 23.04 24.44 64.21
CA THR A 5 23.33 25.33 63.07
C THR A 5 23.83 24.58 61.81
N LYS A 6 24.64 23.52 62.00
CA LYS A 6 25.13 22.73 60.86
C LYS A 6 24.05 21.86 60.23
N LEU A 7 23.07 21.39 61.01
CA LEU A 7 21.94 20.62 60.54
C LEU A 7 20.99 21.50 59.69
N VAL A 8 20.72 22.73 60.12
CA VAL A 8 19.87 23.68 59.39
C VAL A 8 20.48 24.06 58.04
N ILE A 9 21.78 24.31 57.99
CA ILE A 9 22.48 24.61 56.71
C ILE A 9 22.45 23.44 55.75
N ALA A 10 22.62 22.22 56.23
CA ALA A 10 22.55 21.00 55.36
C ALA A 10 21.15 20.78 54.79
N VAL A 11 20.08 21.05 55.55
CA VAL A 11 18.69 20.93 55.08
C VAL A 11 18.36 22.02 54.03
N CYS A 12 18.85 23.25 54.25
CA CYS A 12 18.64 24.34 53.27
C CYS A 12 19.36 24.07 51.95
N ILE A 13 20.55 23.49 51.93
CA ILE A 13 21.32 23.18 50.74
C ILE A 13 20.63 22.05 49.96
N THR A 14 20.11 21.02 50.66
CA THR A 14 19.35 19.94 49.99
C THR A 14 18.04 20.43 49.37
N LEU A 15 17.34 21.35 49.99
CA LEU A 15 16.12 21.94 49.44
C LEU A 15 16.39 22.80 48.18
N LEU A 16 17.52 23.52 48.13
CA LEU A 16 17.90 24.35 46.98
C LEU A 16 18.33 23.47 45.79
N LEU A 17 18.84 22.27 46.01
CA LEU A 17 19.21 21.35 44.91
C LEU A 17 17.99 20.69 44.22
N PHE A 18 16.85 20.59 44.92
CA PHE A 18 15.61 20.06 44.31
C PHE A 18 14.87 21.08 43.45
N ALA A 19 15.17 22.38 43.53
CA ALA A 19 14.51 23.42 42.77
C ALA A 19 15.05 23.57 41.33
N SER A 20 16.10 22.83 40.94
CA SER A 20 16.79 22.95 39.67
C SER A 20 16.52 21.81 38.68
N TYR A 21 15.53 20.95 38.95
CA TYR A 21 15.14 19.99 37.94
C TYR A 21 14.33 20.69 36.85
N PRO A 22 14.81 20.73 35.58
CA PRO A 22 13.99 21.25 34.49
C PRO A 22 12.74 20.35 34.41
N THR A 23 11.57 20.96 34.57
CA THR A 23 10.31 20.29 34.29
C THR A 23 10.38 19.82 32.84
N PRO A 24 10.14 18.51 32.54
CA PRO A 24 10.05 18.09 31.18
C PRO A 24 8.92 18.90 30.54
N SER A 25 9.27 19.78 29.60
CA SER A 25 8.28 20.43 28.76
C SER A 25 7.48 19.28 28.13
N ARG A 26 6.19 19.22 28.44
CA ARG A 26 5.25 18.39 27.67
C ARG A 26 5.39 18.85 26.23
N GLY A 27 6.18 18.10 25.46
CA GLY A 27 6.18 18.23 24.03
C GLY A 27 4.72 18.09 23.61
N GLN A 28 4.15 19.14 23.06
CA GLN A 28 2.91 19.00 22.33
C GLN A 28 3.21 17.96 21.25
N VAL A 29 2.65 16.76 21.42
CA VAL A 29 2.49 15.81 20.34
C VAL A 29 1.52 16.50 19.41
N THR A 30 2.04 17.30 18.49
CA THR A 30 1.31 17.63 17.29
C THR A 30 1.05 16.28 16.64
N LEU A 31 -0.16 15.76 16.80
CA LEU A 31 -0.69 14.76 15.91
C LEU A 31 -0.64 15.42 14.53
N SER A 32 0.47 15.22 13.83
CA SER A 32 0.48 15.37 12.39
C SER A 32 -0.58 14.37 11.95
N SER A 33 -1.80 14.87 11.70
CA SER A 33 -2.74 14.15 10.86
C SER A 33 -1.92 13.78 9.64
N SER A 34 -1.58 12.53 9.49
CA SER A 34 -1.13 11.98 8.23
C SER A 34 -2.29 12.29 7.29
N LEU A 35 -2.21 13.42 6.59
CA LEU A 35 -3.04 13.67 5.44
C LEU A 35 -2.75 12.47 4.55
N ALA A 36 -3.70 11.57 4.42
CA ALA A 36 -3.63 10.55 3.40
C ALA A 36 -3.33 11.33 2.12
N LEU A 37 -2.17 11.08 1.53
CA LEU A 37 -1.77 11.78 0.32
C LEU A 37 -2.75 11.33 -0.75
N THR A 38 -3.71 12.20 -1.05
CA THR A 38 -4.68 11.98 -2.12
C THR A 38 -4.01 12.45 -3.40
N ALA A 39 -3.90 11.58 -4.38
CA ALA A 39 -3.47 11.94 -5.72
C ALA A 39 -4.62 12.66 -6.42
N ASP A 40 -4.30 13.68 -7.21
CA ASP A 40 -5.23 14.43 -8.04
C ASP A 40 -4.88 14.24 -9.52
N ASP A 41 -5.79 14.62 -10.42
CA ASP A 41 -5.58 14.53 -11.88
C ASP A 41 -5.29 13.08 -12.35
N VAL A 42 -5.92 12.10 -11.70
CA VAL A 42 -5.80 10.69 -12.08
C VAL A 42 -6.79 10.39 -13.20
N ARG A 43 -6.30 9.76 -14.27
CA ARG A 43 -7.15 9.27 -15.36
C ARG A 43 -7.42 7.78 -15.19
N LEU A 44 -8.69 7.37 -15.19
CA LEU A 44 -9.09 5.97 -15.14
C LEU A 44 -9.73 5.54 -16.46
N VAL A 45 -9.25 4.44 -17.02
CA VAL A 45 -9.81 3.79 -18.20
C VAL A 45 -10.27 2.39 -17.86
N ILE A 46 -11.50 2.05 -18.21
CA ILE A 46 -12.05 0.68 -18.08
C ILE A 46 -12.24 0.12 -19.50
N ASP A 47 -11.46 -0.90 -19.83
CA ASP A 47 -11.53 -1.63 -21.11
C ASP A 47 -12.17 -3.00 -20.90
N TYR A 48 -13.36 -3.18 -21.46
CA TYR A 48 -14.15 -4.41 -21.31
C TYR A 48 -13.68 -5.56 -22.23
N GLY A 49 -12.62 -5.38 -23.00
CA GLY A 49 -12.06 -6.40 -23.89
C GLY A 49 -12.90 -6.68 -25.16
N ASN A 50 -13.99 -5.96 -25.36
CA ASN A 50 -14.92 -6.08 -26.49
C ASN A 50 -14.99 -4.81 -27.35
N SER A 51 -13.92 -4.04 -27.37
CA SER A 51 -13.82 -2.71 -27.99
C SER A 51 -14.65 -1.61 -27.31
N THR A 52 -15.23 -1.90 -26.15
CA THR A 52 -15.93 -0.89 -25.35
C THR A 52 -14.99 -0.42 -24.23
N GLN A 53 -14.85 0.91 -24.13
CA GLN A 53 -14.07 1.55 -23.08
C GLN A 53 -14.90 2.66 -22.42
N ARG A 54 -14.63 2.89 -21.13
CA ARG A 54 -15.07 4.07 -20.38
C ARG A 54 -13.86 4.81 -19.86
N VAL A 55 -13.88 6.12 -19.97
CA VAL A 55 -12.79 6.99 -19.52
C VAL A 55 -13.35 7.97 -18.49
N PHE A 56 -12.66 8.09 -17.38
CA PHE A 56 -12.96 9.00 -16.29
C PHE A 56 -11.71 9.86 -16.07
N PRO A 57 -11.70 11.12 -16.49
CA PRO A 57 -10.61 12.05 -16.24
C PRO A 57 -10.73 12.70 -14.87
N ASP A 58 -9.66 13.36 -14.43
CA ASP A 58 -9.63 14.31 -13.32
C ASP A 58 -10.15 13.72 -11.99
N LEU A 59 -9.80 12.45 -11.71
CA LEU A 59 -10.17 11.79 -10.46
C LEU A 59 -9.17 12.11 -9.34
N SER A 60 -9.66 12.03 -8.10
CA SER A 60 -8.83 12.11 -6.90
C SER A 60 -8.99 10.85 -6.07
N GLY A 61 -7.90 10.30 -5.55
CA GLY A 61 -7.92 9.11 -4.71
C GLY A 61 -6.55 8.73 -4.18
N SER A 62 -6.50 7.97 -3.11
CA SER A 62 -5.23 7.55 -2.52
C SER A 62 -4.69 6.27 -3.15
N THR A 63 -5.58 5.38 -3.60
CA THR A 63 -5.23 4.08 -4.19
C THR A 63 -5.98 3.84 -5.49
N VAL A 64 -5.49 2.89 -6.28
CA VAL A 64 -6.18 2.44 -7.51
C VAL A 64 -7.57 1.91 -7.20
N PHE A 65 -7.76 1.26 -6.03
CA PHE A 65 -9.07 0.80 -5.61
C PHE A 65 -10.02 1.97 -5.32
N ASP A 66 -9.56 3.05 -4.69
CA ASP A 66 -10.40 4.19 -4.33
C ASP A 66 -11.02 4.81 -5.59
N VAL A 67 -10.21 5.14 -6.59
CA VAL A 67 -10.70 5.75 -7.84
C VAL A 67 -11.60 4.81 -8.64
N LEU A 68 -11.34 3.49 -8.61
CA LEU A 68 -12.20 2.50 -9.25
C LEU A 68 -13.56 2.41 -8.55
N ASN A 69 -13.56 2.31 -7.23
CA ASN A 69 -14.77 2.13 -6.41
C ASN A 69 -15.67 3.37 -6.39
N GLU A 70 -15.09 4.57 -6.53
CA GLU A 70 -15.86 5.81 -6.61
C GLU A 70 -16.61 5.95 -7.93
N THR A 71 -16.04 5.46 -9.02
CA THR A 71 -16.53 5.68 -10.39
C THR A 71 -17.34 4.53 -10.95
N THR A 72 -17.24 3.33 -10.36
CA THR A 72 -17.82 2.11 -10.91
C THR A 72 -18.49 1.25 -9.84
N ASN A 73 -19.35 0.33 -10.28
CA ASN A 73 -19.90 -0.71 -9.40
C ASN A 73 -18.89 -1.88 -9.35
N VAL A 74 -18.23 -2.05 -8.20
CA VAL A 74 -17.19 -3.07 -7.99
C VAL A 74 -17.66 -4.12 -7.00
N THR A 75 -17.40 -5.40 -7.31
CA THR A 75 -17.44 -6.47 -6.32
C THR A 75 -16.05 -7.06 -6.15
N TYR A 76 -15.70 -7.43 -4.93
CA TYR A 76 -14.37 -7.97 -4.60
C TYR A 76 -14.44 -9.00 -3.48
N THR A 77 -13.38 -9.79 -3.35
CA THR A 77 -13.12 -10.67 -2.21
C THR A 77 -11.87 -10.19 -1.48
N LEU A 78 -11.94 -10.15 -0.15
CA LEU A 78 -10.80 -9.78 0.69
C LEU A 78 -9.90 -11.00 0.92
N HIS A 79 -8.62 -10.85 0.61
CA HIS A 79 -7.56 -11.82 0.87
C HIS A 79 -6.46 -11.21 1.74
N ALA A 80 -5.54 -12.03 2.24
CA ALA A 80 -4.41 -11.57 3.04
C ALA A 80 -3.47 -10.60 2.30
N PHE A 81 -3.48 -10.63 0.96
CA PHE A 81 -2.69 -9.78 0.07
C PHE A 81 -3.50 -8.67 -0.60
N GLY A 82 -4.70 -8.34 -0.06
CA GLY A 82 -5.53 -7.23 -0.52
C GLY A 82 -6.85 -7.66 -1.15
N ARG A 83 -7.54 -6.70 -1.79
CA ARG A 83 -8.83 -6.90 -2.45
C ARG A 83 -8.65 -7.49 -3.84
N PHE A 84 -9.17 -8.68 -4.05
CA PHE A 84 -9.25 -9.29 -5.38
C PHE A 84 -10.57 -8.88 -6.05
N ILE A 85 -10.48 -8.12 -7.13
CA ILE A 85 -11.65 -7.63 -7.87
C ILE A 85 -12.34 -8.79 -8.57
N GLN A 86 -13.63 -9.00 -8.27
CA GLN A 86 -14.47 -10.05 -8.84
C GLN A 86 -15.21 -9.57 -10.09
N SER A 87 -15.77 -8.36 -10.04
CA SER A 87 -16.44 -7.77 -11.19
C SER A 87 -16.34 -6.24 -11.20
N ILE A 88 -16.41 -5.66 -12.38
CA ILE A 88 -16.55 -4.22 -12.60
C ILE A 88 -17.77 -4.01 -13.50
N ASN A 89 -18.75 -3.20 -13.03
CA ASN A 89 -19.98 -2.90 -13.74
C ASN A 89 -20.74 -4.15 -14.24
N GLY A 90 -20.71 -5.25 -13.45
CA GLY A 90 -21.39 -6.49 -13.76
C GLY A 90 -20.62 -7.46 -14.65
N VAL A 91 -19.47 -7.08 -15.18
CA VAL A 91 -18.58 -8.01 -15.93
C VAL A 91 -17.72 -8.76 -14.91
N THR A 92 -18.00 -10.04 -14.77
CA THR A 92 -17.39 -10.92 -13.75
C THR A 92 -16.17 -11.65 -14.32
N ASN A 93 -15.14 -11.84 -13.49
CA ASN A 93 -14.00 -12.68 -13.82
C ASN A 93 -14.44 -14.08 -14.27
N ASN A 94 -13.77 -14.57 -15.32
CA ASN A 94 -14.00 -15.90 -15.87
C ASN A 94 -15.48 -16.20 -16.21
N ALA A 95 -16.21 -15.19 -16.68
CA ALA A 95 -17.63 -15.31 -17.03
C ALA A 95 -17.86 -16.46 -18.02
N GLY A 96 -18.70 -17.43 -17.63
CA GLY A 96 -18.94 -18.60 -18.47
C GLY A 96 -17.72 -19.49 -18.75
N GLY A 97 -16.64 -19.38 -17.99
CA GLY A 97 -15.43 -20.16 -18.16
C GLY A 97 -14.52 -19.67 -19.30
N ASN A 98 -14.63 -18.38 -19.70
CA ASN A 98 -13.87 -17.81 -20.81
C ASN A 98 -12.38 -17.57 -20.52
N GLY A 99 -11.92 -17.72 -19.27
CA GLY A 99 -10.53 -17.52 -18.87
C GLY A 99 -10.10 -16.06 -18.79
N TYR A 100 -11.03 -15.09 -18.87
CA TYR A 100 -10.71 -13.66 -18.80
C TYR A 100 -10.88 -13.13 -17.38
N TYR A 101 -9.99 -12.22 -17.00
CA TYR A 101 -9.93 -11.64 -15.67
C TYR A 101 -9.66 -10.14 -15.75
N TRP A 102 -10.10 -9.40 -14.74
CA TRP A 102 -9.73 -8.02 -14.56
C TRP A 102 -8.28 -7.91 -14.13
N GLN A 103 -7.50 -7.18 -14.90
CA GLN A 103 -6.12 -6.83 -14.61
C GLN A 103 -5.99 -5.30 -14.71
N TYR A 104 -4.99 -4.72 -14.04
CA TYR A 104 -4.80 -3.29 -14.12
C TYR A 104 -3.32 -2.90 -14.32
N TRP A 105 -3.15 -1.79 -14.99
CA TRP A 105 -1.88 -1.15 -15.29
C TRP A 105 -1.90 0.27 -14.76
N VAL A 106 -0.75 0.78 -14.34
CA VAL A 106 -0.53 2.19 -14.02
C VAL A 106 0.63 2.67 -14.88
N ASN A 107 0.41 3.75 -15.63
CA ASN A 107 1.39 4.31 -16.57
C ASN A 107 1.96 3.22 -17.50
N ASP A 108 1.06 2.43 -18.12
CA ASP A 108 1.37 1.33 -19.03
C ASP A 108 2.13 0.14 -18.41
N GLN A 109 2.33 0.11 -17.09
CA GLN A 109 2.98 -0.99 -16.39
C GLN A 109 1.96 -1.84 -15.63
N LEU A 110 2.02 -3.18 -15.83
CA LEU A 110 1.19 -4.11 -15.07
C LEU A 110 1.52 -3.99 -13.59
N ALA A 111 0.51 -3.74 -12.77
CA ALA A 111 0.71 -3.53 -11.35
C ALA A 111 1.06 -4.84 -10.62
N PRO A 112 2.07 -4.81 -9.75
CA PRO A 112 2.56 -6.02 -9.06
C PRO A 112 1.83 -6.33 -7.75
N VAL A 113 0.89 -5.47 -7.33
CA VAL A 113 0.19 -5.56 -6.04
C VAL A 113 -1.32 -5.45 -6.23
N ALA A 114 -2.10 -5.74 -5.17
CA ALA A 114 -3.53 -5.50 -5.18
C ALA A 114 -3.86 -4.00 -5.25
N ALA A 115 -4.99 -3.65 -5.86
CA ALA A 115 -5.37 -2.28 -6.17
C ALA A 115 -5.53 -1.37 -4.93
N ASP A 116 -5.84 -1.93 -3.78
CA ASP A 116 -5.93 -1.23 -2.49
C ASP A 116 -4.57 -0.99 -1.82
N TYR A 117 -3.50 -1.62 -2.34
CA TYR A 117 -2.12 -1.39 -1.89
C TYR A 117 -1.30 -0.52 -2.86
N TYR A 118 -1.80 -0.28 -4.06
CA TYR A 118 -1.14 0.59 -5.00
C TYR A 118 -1.49 2.05 -4.71
N VAL A 119 -0.53 2.79 -4.15
CA VAL A 119 -0.67 4.23 -3.85
C VAL A 119 -0.45 5.03 -5.13
N LEU A 120 -1.43 5.86 -5.45
CA LEU A 120 -1.41 6.72 -6.64
C LEU A 120 -0.56 7.97 -6.43
N SER A 121 -0.02 8.48 -7.53
CA SER A 121 0.58 9.81 -7.65
C SER A 121 -0.29 10.67 -8.55
N SER A 122 -0.26 12.00 -8.34
CA SER A 122 -1.00 12.92 -9.21
C SER A 122 -0.52 12.82 -10.65
N GLY A 123 -1.48 12.77 -11.58
CA GLY A 123 -1.23 12.58 -12.99
C GLY A 123 -1.08 11.12 -13.45
N ASP A 124 -1.31 10.13 -12.56
CA ASP A 124 -1.25 8.72 -12.95
C ASP A 124 -2.36 8.34 -13.93
N ASP A 125 -2.01 7.51 -14.93
CA ASP A 125 -2.94 6.90 -15.89
C ASP A 125 -3.20 5.44 -15.50
N VAL A 126 -4.42 5.14 -15.06
CA VAL A 126 -4.85 3.82 -14.61
C VAL A 126 -5.71 3.15 -15.67
N LEU A 127 -5.32 1.97 -16.13
CA LEU A 127 -6.10 1.15 -17.05
C LEU A 127 -6.53 -0.15 -16.34
N TRP A 128 -7.83 -0.38 -16.27
CA TRP A 128 -8.39 -1.70 -16.00
C TRP A 128 -8.84 -2.36 -17.28
N ARG A 129 -8.39 -3.59 -17.54
CA ARG A 129 -8.75 -4.36 -18.73
C ARG A 129 -9.23 -5.75 -18.37
N TYR A 130 -10.34 -6.15 -19.00
CA TYR A 130 -10.85 -7.51 -18.96
C TYR A 130 -10.22 -8.34 -20.07
N CYS A 131 -9.25 -9.20 -19.74
CA CYS A 131 -8.44 -9.92 -20.74
C CYS A 131 -7.96 -11.29 -20.21
N ALA A 132 -7.46 -12.13 -21.09
CA ALA A 132 -6.81 -13.36 -20.71
C ALA A 132 -5.51 -13.08 -19.93
N PRO A 133 -5.15 -13.92 -18.93
CA PRO A 133 -3.89 -13.79 -18.21
C PRO A 133 -2.70 -13.82 -19.18
N GLY A 134 -1.70 -12.95 -18.92
CA GLY A 134 -0.51 -12.85 -19.75
C GLY A 134 -0.67 -12.02 -21.03
N GLN A 135 -1.85 -11.43 -21.26
CA GLN A 135 -1.95 -10.39 -22.30
C GLN A 135 -1.23 -9.13 -21.83
N THR A 136 -0.38 -8.62 -22.70
CA THR A 136 0.36 -7.39 -22.44
C THR A 136 -0.55 -6.17 -22.47
N GLY A 137 -0.36 -5.23 -21.54
CA GLY A 137 -1.00 -3.93 -21.56
C GLY A 137 -0.63 -3.11 -22.81
N PRO A 138 -1.27 -1.96 -23.04
CA PRO A 138 -0.87 -1.04 -24.08
C PRO A 138 0.58 -0.63 -23.84
N GLY A 139 1.40 -0.71 -24.88
CA GLY A 139 2.81 -0.28 -24.85
C GLY A 139 3.86 -1.35 -24.59
N LEU A 140 3.52 -2.56 -24.13
CA LEU A 140 4.52 -3.63 -24.01
C LEU A 140 4.68 -4.41 -25.32
N PRO A 141 5.93 -4.70 -25.74
CA PRO A 141 6.18 -5.54 -26.91
C PRO A 141 5.51 -6.90 -26.74
N GLN A 142 4.76 -7.33 -27.72
CA GLN A 142 4.24 -8.69 -27.77
C GLN A 142 5.43 -9.66 -27.71
N GLY A 143 5.56 -10.43 -26.63
CA GLY A 143 6.58 -11.47 -26.58
C GLY A 143 7.42 -11.59 -25.32
N MET A 144 6.90 -11.22 -24.15
CA MET A 144 7.56 -11.75 -22.93
C MET A 144 7.24 -13.24 -22.84
N PRO A 145 8.24 -14.12 -22.90
CA PRO A 145 8.01 -15.57 -22.86
C PRO A 145 7.44 -15.96 -21.49
N ASP A 146 6.52 -16.93 -21.48
CA ASP A 146 5.76 -17.42 -20.31
C ASP A 146 6.64 -17.81 -19.09
N TRP A 147 7.93 -18.02 -19.29
CA TRP A 147 8.87 -18.30 -18.21
C TRP A 147 9.10 -17.14 -17.23
N TRP A 148 8.81 -15.88 -17.64
CA TRP A 148 8.89 -14.72 -16.73
C TRP A 148 7.85 -14.80 -15.62
N ILE A 149 6.65 -15.31 -15.92
CA ILE A 149 5.60 -15.53 -14.92
C ILE A 149 6.09 -16.53 -13.87
N GLY A 150 6.77 -17.60 -14.31
CA GLY A 150 7.40 -18.57 -13.43
C GLY A 150 8.51 -17.98 -12.55
N LEU A 151 9.25 -17.02 -13.05
CA LEU A 151 10.35 -16.39 -12.31
C LEU A 151 9.86 -15.55 -11.12
N PHE A 152 8.77 -14.79 -11.29
CA PHE A 152 8.18 -14.02 -10.20
C PHE A 152 7.56 -14.91 -9.12
N VAL A 153 6.95 -16.03 -9.50
CA VAL A 153 6.43 -17.02 -8.55
C VAL A 153 7.58 -17.67 -7.76
N ILE A 154 8.68 -18.03 -8.42
CA ILE A 154 9.86 -18.66 -7.77
C ILE A 154 10.58 -17.64 -6.86
N LEU A 155 10.75 -16.39 -7.28
CA LEU A 155 11.39 -15.36 -6.46
C LEU A 155 10.53 -14.97 -5.24
N GLY A 156 9.20 -14.92 -5.41
CA GLY A 156 8.27 -14.66 -4.30
C GLY A 156 8.28 -15.77 -3.25
N VAL A 157 8.20 -17.02 -3.68
CA VAL A 157 8.22 -18.18 -2.77
C VAL A 157 9.62 -18.43 -2.20
N GLY A 158 10.68 -18.25 -2.99
CA GLY A 158 12.07 -18.40 -2.54
C GLY A 158 12.49 -17.35 -1.52
N GLY A 159 12.03 -16.12 -1.67
CA GLY A 159 12.29 -15.03 -0.71
C GLY A 159 11.70 -15.31 0.67
N VAL A 160 10.48 -15.82 0.74
CA VAL A 160 9.82 -16.17 2.00
C VAL A 160 10.53 -17.32 2.72
N LEU A 161 10.96 -18.35 1.96
CA LEU A 161 11.71 -19.48 2.53
C LEU A 161 13.09 -19.08 3.05
N ALA A 162 13.80 -18.19 2.35
CA ALA A 162 15.11 -17.71 2.79
C ALA A 162 15.03 -16.89 4.09
N VAL A 163 14.00 -16.05 4.25
CA VAL A 163 13.76 -15.30 5.49
C VAL A 163 13.39 -16.23 6.64
N ALA A 164 12.53 -17.22 6.40
CA ALA A 164 12.12 -18.18 7.42
C ALA A 164 13.30 -19.04 7.93
N THR A 165 14.16 -19.50 7.03
CA THR A 165 15.36 -20.28 7.43
C THR A 165 16.39 -19.43 8.17
N ALA A 166 16.58 -18.16 7.80
CA ALA A 166 17.48 -17.24 8.50
C ALA A 166 16.99 -16.94 9.92
N LEU A 167 15.68 -16.79 10.12
CA LEU A 167 15.09 -16.56 11.45
C LEU A 167 15.20 -17.80 12.35
N VAL A 168 15.02 -19.01 11.82
CA VAL A 168 15.20 -20.26 12.58
C VAL A 168 16.65 -20.48 12.95
N ALA A 169 17.61 -20.24 12.04
CA ALA A 169 19.05 -20.37 12.33
C ALA A 169 19.54 -19.34 13.37
N ARG A 170 18.90 -18.18 13.48
CA ARG A 170 19.25 -17.15 14.46
C ARG A 170 18.73 -17.48 15.88
N LYS A 171 17.66 -18.31 15.99
CA LYS A 171 17.08 -18.74 17.27
C LYS A 171 17.78 -19.96 17.88
N SER A 172 18.62 -20.66 17.10
CA SER A 172 19.36 -21.86 17.53
C SER A 172 20.81 -21.57 17.95
N ARG A 173 21.20 -20.31 18.06
CA ARG A 173 22.44 -19.84 18.69
C ARG A 173 22.11 -19.02 19.93
#